data_448f54d140de572fe105f1d21a0f4049
#
_entry.id   448f54d140de572fe105f1d21a0f4049
#
_cell.length_a   1.000
_cell.length_b   1.000
_cell.length_c   1.000
_cell.angle_alpha   90.00
_cell.angle_beta   90.00
_cell.angle_gamma   90.00
#
_symmetry.space_group_name_H-M   'P 1'
#
loop_
_entity.id
_entity.type
_entity.pdbx_description
1 polymer ?
#
loop_
_entity_poly.entity_id
_entity_poly.type
_entity_poly.pdbx_seq_one_letter_code
_entity_poly.pdbx_strand_id
1 'polypeptide(L)'
;MFSPGLVDPRLAFPHLVSRTRDAVLSEMAALVAEAGVVPNADRLAERLLKRERDGCTGVGQGVAFPHCRVEGLNEVVVAVGLSPEGIDFGATDGIPITVLFLLLSPRDAAALHLQALARLTRLARTPGLVDELRHADSADAILRALRDAEGTRASAAVNA
;
A
#
# COMPACT_ATOMS: atom_id res chain seq x y z
N MET A 1 -13.89 4.77 -9.26
CA MET A 1 -13.75 6.10 -8.64
C MET A 1 -12.86 5.96 -7.42
N PHE A 2 -11.91 6.84 -7.25
CA PHE A 2 -11.14 6.90 -5.99
C PHE A 2 -12.01 7.59 -4.93
N SER A 3 -12.01 7.04 -3.73
CA SER A 3 -12.53 7.73 -2.54
C SER A 3 -11.87 9.12 -2.41
N PRO A 4 -12.49 10.09 -1.72
CA PRO A 4 -11.89 11.43 -1.56
C PRO A 4 -10.47 11.41 -0.99
N GLY A 5 -10.07 10.32 -0.31
CA GLY A 5 -8.68 10.03 0.05
C GLY A 5 -8.19 8.82 -0.72
N LEU A 6 -6.89 8.77 -1.02
CA LEU A 6 -6.28 7.64 -1.73
C LEU A 6 -6.40 6.34 -0.92
N VAL A 7 -6.25 6.43 0.40
CA VAL A 7 -6.29 5.28 1.30
C VAL A 7 -7.62 5.27 2.06
N ASP A 8 -8.24 4.09 2.11
CA ASP A 8 -9.42 3.89 2.93
C ASP A 8 -9.04 4.09 4.42
N PRO A 9 -9.76 4.98 5.16
CA PRO A 9 -9.44 5.23 6.58
C PRO A 9 -9.44 3.99 7.47
N ARG A 10 -10.16 2.95 7.09
CA ARG A 10 -10.19 1.67 7.82
C ARG A 10 -8.95 0.82 7.58
N LEU A 11 -8.13 1.16 6.59
CA LEU A 11 -7.04 0.34 6.07
C LEU A 11 -5.67 0.99 6.26
N ALA A 12 -5.49 1.72 7.35
CA ALA A 12 -4.20 2.27 7.77
C ALA A 12 -3.72 1.51 9.01
N PHE A 13 -2.62 0.78 8.87
CA PHE A 13 -2.11 -0.16 9.88
C PHE A 13 -0.71 0.26 10.34
N PRO A 14 -0.58 0.98 11.48
CA PRO A 14 0.71 1.53 11.93
C PRO A 14 1.66 0.48 12.53
N HIS A 15 1.16 -0.69 12.89
CA HIS A 15 1.94 -1.67 13.66
C HIS A 15 1.84 -3.08 13.08
N LEU A 16 2.44 -3.31 11.91
CA LEU A 16 2.57 -4.66 11.38
C LEU A 16 3.57 -5.45 12.24
N VAL A 17 3.24 -6.70 12.55
CA VAL A 17 4.05 -7.56 13.43
C VAL A 17 4.93 -8.54 12.67
N SER A 18 4.60 -8.84 11.42
CA SER A 18 5.35 -9.77 10.57
C SER A 18 6.72 -9.23 10.18
N ARG A 19 7.71 -10.12 10.01
CA ARG A 19 9.09 -9.74 9.70
C ARG A 19 9.58 -10.27 8.35
N THR A 20 8.80 -11.11 7.69
CA THR A 20 9.14 -11.67 6.38
C THR A 20 8.14 -11.22 5.34
N ARG A 21 8.55 -11.26 4.07
CA ARG A 21 7.69 -10.94 2.93
C ARG A 21 6.39 -11.75 2.97
N ASP A 22 6.51 -13.07 3.04
CA ASP A 22 5.33 -13.93 2.97
C ASP A 22 4.39 -13.74 4.16
N ALA A 23 4.95 -13.58 5.36
CA ALA A 23 4.16 -13.35 6.57
C ALA A 23 3.44 -12.00 6.53
N VAL A 24 4.08 -10.93 6.05
CA VAL A 24 3.45 -9.61 5.99
C VAL A 24 2.35 -9.54 4.95
N LEU A 25 2.49 -10.23 3.82
CA LEU A 25 1.42 -10.31 2.82
C LEU A 25 0.19 -11.02 3.39
N SER A 26 0.39 -12.10 4.15
CA SER A 26 -0.69 -12.80 4.85
C SER A 26 -1.32 -11.93 5.94
N GLU A 27 -0.52 -11.19 6.69
CA GLU A 27 -1.02 -10.26 7.72
C GLU A 27 -1.87 -9.16 7.09
N MET A 28 -1.40 -8.52 6.03
CA MET A 28 -2.16 -7.49 5.33
C MET A 28 -3.47 -8.04 4.76
N ALA A 29 -3.45 -9.25 4.18
CA ALA A 29 -4.66 -9.90 3.68
C ALA A 29 -5.68 -10.15 4.80
N ALA A 30 -5.24 -10.59 5.98
CA ALA A 30 -6.08 -10.79 7.14
C ALA A 30 -6.71 -9.49 7.63
N LEU A 31 -5.92 -8.42 7.73
CA LEU A 31 -6.40 -7.11 8.17
C LEU A 31 -7.45 -6.52 7.21
N VAL A 32 -7.23 -6.66 5.91
CA VAL A 32 -8.15 -6.18 4.87
C VAL A 32 -9.47 -6.99 4.90
N ALA A 33 -9.38 -8.30 5.11
CA ALA A 33 -10.57 -9.16 5.24
C ALA A 33 -11.35 -8.85 6.53
N GLU A 34 -10.65 -8.60 7.64
CA GLU A 34 -11.26 -8.20 8.89
C GLU A 34 -12.02 -6.87 8.77
N ALA A 35 -11.52 -5.95 7.96
CA ALA A 35 -12.20 -4.69 7.65
C ALA A 35 -13.40 -4.86 6.70
N GLY A 36 -13.66 -6.07 6.20
CA GLY A 36 -14.81 -6.36 5.35
C GLY A 36 -14.62 -6.05 3.87
N VAL A 37 -13.41 -5.77 3.42
CA VAL A 37 -13.12 -5.42 2.01
C VAL A 37 -13.15 -6.65 1.11
N VAL A 38 -12.65 -7.77 1.61
CA VAL A 38 -12.68 -9.07 0.90
C VAL A 38 -13.27 -10.14 1.82
N PRO A 39 -13.93 -11.16 1.26
CA PRO A 39 -14.57 -12.19 2.10
C PRO A 39 -13.60 -13.26 2.60
N ASN A 40 -12.44 -13.44 1.98
CA ASN A 40 -11.53 -14.55 2.26
C ASN A 40 -10.08 -14.10 2.28
N ALA A 41 -9.51 -14.05 3.50
CA ALA A 41 -8.13 -13.64 3.73
C ALA A 41 -7.12 -14.59 3.08
N ASP A 42 -7.32 -15.90 3.19
CA ASP A 42 -6.38 -16.89 2.66
C ASP A 42 -6.28 -16.81 1.13
N ARG A 43 -7.41 -16.64 0.48
CA ARG A 43 -7.47 -16.50 -0.98
C ARG A 43 -6.75 -15.22 -1.45
N LEU A 44 -6.92 -14.13 -0.74
CA LEU A 44 -6.20 -12.89 -1.01
C LEU A 44 -4.71 -13.08 -0.79
N ALA A 45 -4.30 -13.70 0.31
CA ALA A 45 -2.90 -13.99 0.60
C ALA A 45 -2.25 -14.83 -0.50
N GLU A 46 -2.90 -15.88 -0.96
CA GLU A 46 -2.41 -16.71 -2.06
C GLU A 46 -2.18 -15.90 -3.34
N ARG A 47 -3.10 -15.01 -3.69
CA ARG A 47 -2.97 -14.16 -4.88
C ARG A 47 -1.81 -13.18 -4.75
N LEU A 48 -1.65 -12.56 -3.59
CA LEU A 48 -0.54 -11.65 -3.33
C LEU A 48 0.81 -12.37 -3.38
N LEU A 49 0.90 -13.54 -2.77
CA LEU A 49 2.12 -14.36 -2.79
C LEU A 49 2.48 -14.79 -4.21
N LYS A 50 1.51 -15.21 -4.98
CA LYS A 50 1.71 -15.59 -6.38
C LYS A 50 2.22 -14.42 -7.21
N ARG A 51 1.63 -13.24 -7.03
CA ARG A 51 2.06 -12.02 -7.72
C ARG A 51 3.50 -11.66 -7.36
N GLU A 52 3.86 -11.77 -6.11
CA GLU A 52 5.19 -11.42 -5.62
C GLU A 52 6.27 -12.37 -6.16
N ARG A 53 5.94 -13.64 -6.37
CA ARG A 53 6.84 -14.61 -7.01
C ARG A 53 7.15 -14.27 -8.46
N ASP A 54 6.24 -13.60 -9.16
CA ASP A 54 6.44 -13.18 -10.55
C ASP A 54 7.37 -11.96 -10.67
N GLY A 55 7.68 -11.30 -9.57
CA GLY A 55 8.57 -10.15 -9.51
C GLY A 55 8.35 -9.34 -8.25
N CYS A 56 9.44 -8.91 -7.64
CA CYS A 56 9.40 -8.13 -6.42
C CYS A 56 8.68 -6.79 -6.63
N THR A 57 7.76 -6.44 -5.74
CA THR A 57 7.06 -5.15 -5.76
C THR A 57 7.74 -4.09 -4.89
N GLY A 58 8.89 -4.38 -4.31
CA GLY A 58 9.75 -3.39 -3.66
C GLY A 58 10.32 -2.43 -4.69
N VAL A 59 10.10 -1.14 -4.49
CA VAL A 59 10.49 -0.09 -5.45
C VAL A 59 11.71 0.70 -5.01
N GLY A 60 12.37 0.27 -3.95
CA GLY A 60 13.52 0.93 -3.36
C GLY A 60 13.14 1.87 -2.23
N GLN A 61 14.16 2.28 -1.46
CA GLN A 61 14.05 3.23 -0.34
C GLN A 61 13.06 2.81 0.75
N GLY A 62 12.86 1.50 0.92
CA GLY A 62 12.02 0.97 1.98
C GLY A 62 10.52 0.94 1.68
N VAL A 63 10.13 1.07 0.42
CA VAL A 63 8.72 1.08 -0.01
C VAL A 63 8.41 -0.13 -0.89
N ALA A 64 7.27 -0.75 -0.68
CA ALA A 64 6.75 -1.80 -1.55
C ALA A 64 5.29 -1.53 -1.93
N PHE A 65 4.90 -1.97 -3.12
CA PHE A 65 3.53 -1.88 -3.64
C PHE A 65 2.98 -3.27 -3.95
N PRO A 66 2.72 -4.12 -2.94
CA PRO A 66 2.01 -5.37 -3.20
C PRO A 66 0.66 -5.06 -3.83
N HIS A 67 0.30 -5.81 -4.87
CA HIS A 67 -0.95 -5.56 -5.57
C HIS A 67 -1.47 -6.81 -6.25
N CYS A 68 -2.78 -6.90 -6.40
CA CYS A 68 -3.43 -7.89 -7.24
C CYS A 68 -4.83 -7.43 -7.64
N ARG A 69 -5.39 -8.14 -8.62
CA ARG A 69 -6.80 -7.95 -9.00
C ARG A 69 -7.65 -8.95 -8.24
N VAL A 70 -8.83 -8.52 -7.83
CA VAL A 70 -9.73 -9.32 -6.98
C VAL A 70 -11.13 -9.31 -7.56
N GLU A 71 -11.72 -10.49 -7.67
CA GLU A 71 -13.13 -10.61 -8.03
C GLU A 71 -14.01 -10.07 -6.91
N GLY A 72 -15.13 -9.45 -7.29
CA GLY A 72 -16.12 -8.94 -6.35
C GLY A 72 -15.86 -7.54 -5.81
N LEU A 73 -14.71 -6.94 -6.15
CA LEU A 73 -14.49 -5.52 -5.84
C LEU A 73 -15.17 -4.64 -6.91
N ASN A 74 -15.79 -3.56 -6.46
CA ASN A 74 -16.43 -2.56 -7.32
C ASN A 74 -15.56 -1.34 -7.55
N GLU A 75 -14.54 -1.15 -6.74
CA GLU A 75 -13.65 0.01 -6.81
C GLU A 75 -12.23 -0.39 -6.41
N VAL A 76 -11.27 0.48 -6.73
CA VAL A 76 -9.89 0.33 -6.30
C VAL A 76 -9.79 0.63 -4.81
N VAL A 77 -9.07 -0.22 -4.10
CA VAL A 77 -8.85 -0.10 -2.65
C VAL A 77 -7.36 -0.05 -2.37
N VAL A 78 -6.94 0.90 -1.55
CA VAL A 78 -5.55 1.04 -1.10
C VAL A 78 -5.49 0.95 0.42
N ALA A 79 -4.62 0.08 0.91
CA ALA A 79 -4.28 -0.03 2.33
C ALA A 79 -2.81 0.35 2.53
N VAL A 80 -2.48 0.86 3.71
CA VAL A 80 -1.12 1.18 4.11
C VAL A 80 -0.75 0.41 5.36
N GLY A 81 0.39 -0.26 5.31
CA GLY A 81 0.97 -0.92 6.47
C GLY A 81 2.38 -0.42 6.76
N LEU A 82 2.69 -0.24 8.03
CA LEU A 82 4.00 0.22 8.47
C LEU A 82 4.71 -0.86 9.28
N SER A 83 5.99 -1.03 8.99
CA SER A 83 6.91 -1.87 9.76
C SER A 83 8.18 -1.06 10.05
N PRO A 84 8.22 -0.28 11.16
CA PRO A 84 9.37 0.59 11.46
C PRO A 84 10.69 -0.16 11.58
N GLU A 85 10.65 -1.41 12.00
CA GLU A 85 11.84 -2.25 12.12
C GLU A 85 12.31 -2.85 10.79
N GLY A 86 11.49 -2.76 9.77
CA GLY A 86 11.80 -3.24 8.43
C GLY A 86 11.51 -4.72 8.21
N ILE A 87 11.20 -5.04 6.97
CA ILE A 87 10.90 -6.40 6.51
C ILE A 87 11.87 -6.73 5.39
N ASP A 88 12.48 -7.90 5.45
CA ASP A 88 13.26 -8.43 4.33
C ASP A 88 12.28 -8.88 3.24
N PHE A 89 12.15 -8.04 2.21
CA PHE A 89 11.22 -8.24 1.12
C PHE A 89 11.90 -8.71 -0.17
N GLY A 90 13.22 -8.78 -0.16
CA GLY A 90 14.00 -9.10 -1.35
C GLY A 90 14.09 -7.95 -2.35
N ALA A 91 13.98 -6.71 -1.87
CA ALA A 91 14.10 -5.52 -2.72
C ALA A 91 15.49 -5.44 -3.37
N THR A 92 15.55 -4.93 -4.61
CA THR A 92 16.78 -4.89 -5.42
C THR A 92 17.90 -4.08 -4.76
N ASP A 93 17.56 -3.02 -4.01
CA ASP A 93 18.54 -2.19 -3.31
C ASP A 93 18.96 -2.76 -1.95
N GLY A 94 18.37 -3.88 -1.52
CA GLY A 94 18.68 -4.53 -0.25
C GLY A 94 18.16 -3.78 0.99
N ILE A 95 17.46 -2.66 0.81
CA ILE A 95 16.91 -1.89 1.93
C ILE A 95 15.65 -2.56 2.46
N PRO A 96 15.54 -2.79 3.79
CA PRO A 96 14.32 -3.36 4.37
C PRO A 96 13.10 -2.49 4.11
N ILE A 97 11.96 -3.13 3.87
CA ILE A 97 10.70 -2.43 3.62
C ILE A 97 10.10 -1.96 4.94
N THR A 98 9.79 -0.68 5.03
CA THR A 98 9.15 -0.07 6.20
C THR A 98 7.74 0.43 5.91
N VAL A 99 7.41 0.67 4.63
CA VAL A 99 6.10 1.15 4.21
C VAL A 99 5.58 0.27 3.07
N LEU A 100 4.40 -0.30 3.25
CA LEU A 100 3.71 -1.08 2.22
C LEU A 100 2.41 -0.39 1.84
N PHE A 101 2.23 -0.17 0.53
CA PHE A 101 0.96 0.25 -0.05
C PHE A 101 0.34 -0.95 -0.77
N LEU A 102 -0.68 -1.53 -0.18
CA LEU A 102 -1.40 -2.64 -0.78
C LEU A 102 -2.49 -2.11 -1.70
N LEU A 103 -2.42 -2.47 -2.97
CA LEU A 103 -3.40 -2.05 -3.98
C LEU A 103 -4.24 -3.24 -4.44
N LEU A 104 -5.53 -3.15 -4.25
CA LEU A 104 -6.50 -4.13 -4.74
C LEU A 104 -7.42 -3.47 -5.76
N SER A 105 -7.60 -4.12 -6.91
CA SER A 105 -8.39 -3.58 -8.00
C SER A 105 -9.42 -4.58 -8.48
N PRO A 106 -10.58 -4.12 -9.00
CA PRO A 106 -11.52 -5.01 -9.67
C PRO A 106 -10.85 -5.77 -10.81
N ARG A 107 -11.28 -7.02 -11.03
CA ARG A 107 -10.67 -7.90 -12.03
C ARG A 107 -10.61 -7.29 -13.43
N ASP A 108 -11.66 -6.57 -13.82
CA ASP A 108 -11.80 -6.04 -15.18
C ASP A 108 -11.40 -4.55 -15.30
N ALA A 109 -10.71 -4.00 -14.29
CA ALA A 109 -10.35 -2.60 -14.21
C ALA A 109 -8.84 -2.37 -14.42
N ALA A 110 -8.27 -2.89 -15.51
CA ALA A 110 -6.83 -2.81 -15.80
C ALA A 110 -6.32 -1.35 -15.87
N ALA A 111 -7.09 -0.46 -16.50
CA ALA A 111 -6.71 0.96 -16.63
C ALA A 111 -6.70 1.65 -15.27
N LEU A 112 -7.72 1.43 -14.45
CA LEU A 112 -7.79 1.99 -13.09
C LEU A 112 -6.65 1.47 -12.21
N HIS A 113 -6.30 0.20 -12.36
CA HIS A 113 -5.17 -0.41 -11.64
C HIS A 113 -3.86 0.31 -11.95
N LEU A 114 -3.56 0.52 -13.23
CA LEU A 114 -2.36 1.23 -13.67
C LEU A 114 -2.34 2.68 -13.20
N GLN A 115 -3.47 3.37 -13.28
CA GLN A 115 -3.60 4.74 -12.79
C GLN A 115 -3.34 4.84 -11.29
N ALA A 116 -3.86 3.89 -10.52
CA ALA A 116 -3.65 3.83 -9.08
C ALA A 116 -2.18 3.58 -8.73
N LEU A 117 -1.52 2.62 -9.40
CA LEU A 117 -0.09 2.37 -9.20
C LEU A 117 0.75 3.59 -9.53
N ALA A 118 0.45 4.27 -10.63
CA ALA A 118 1.16 5.49 -11.01
C ALA A 118 0.98 6.60 -9.96
N ARG A 119 -0.23 6.76 -9.45
CA ARG A 119 -0.53 7.75 -8.40
C ARG A 119 0.22 7.43 -7.11
N LEU A 120 0.22 6.16 -6.68
CA LEU A 120 0.95 5.71 -5.49
C LEU A 120 2.45 5.93 -5.65
N THR A 121 3.00 5.59 -6.80
CA THR A 121 4.43 5.78 -7.08
C THR A 121 4.84 7.25 -6.99
N ARG A 122 4.04 8.13 -7.55
CA ARG A 122 4.28 9.58 -7.45
C ARG A 122 4.15 10.07 -6.00
N LEU A 123 3.15 9.60 -5.29
CA LEU A 123 2.94 9.97 -3.89
C LEU A 123 4.13 9.55 -3.02
N ALA A 124 4.59 8.32 -3.18
CA ALA A 124 5.72 7.79 -2.40
C ALA A 124 7.03 8.56 -2.65
N ARG A 125 7.14 9.24 -3.79
CA ARG A 125 8.30 10.10 -4.11
C ARG A 125 8.20 11.52 -3.53
N THR A 126 7.12 11.85 -2.85
CA THR A 126 7.00 13.14 -2.16
C THR A 126 8.10 13.25 -1.11
N PRO A 127 8.97 14.29 -1.18
CA PRO A 127 10.06 14.41 -0.22
C PRO A 127 9.59 14.40 1.22
N GLY A 128 10.23 13.56 2.04
CA GLY A 128 9.94 13.44 3.47
C GLY A 128 8.74 12.56 3.84
N LEU A 129 7.91 12.15 2.87
CA LEU A 129 6.70 11.37 3.19
C LEU A 129 7.02 10.00 3.80
N VAL A 130 7.92 9.23 3.19
CA VAL A 130 8.27 7.89 3.69
C VAL A 130 8.86 7.98 5.10
N ASP A 131 9.70 8.97 5.35
CA ASP A 131 10.28 9.19 6.66
C ASP A 131 9.21 9.57 7.71
N GLU A 132 8.28 10.44 7.33
CA GLU A 132 7.13 10.80 8.18
C GLU A 132 6.25 9.59 8.48
N LEU A 133 5.95 8.76 7.48
CA LEU A 133 5.19 7.52 7.67
C LEU A 133 5.88 6.54 8.61
N ARG A 134 7.20 6.39 8.50
CA ARG A 134 7.96 5.50 9.39
C ARG A 134 7.82 5.86 10.88
N HIS A 135 7.56 7.13 11.18
CA HIS A 135 7.40 7.63 12.55
C HIS A 135 5.94 7.75 12.97
N ALA A 136 4.99 7.45 12.08
CA ALA A 136 3.57 7.49 12.41
C ALA A 136 3.21 6.33 13.35
N ASP A 137 2.56 6.65 14.47
CA ASP A 137 2.21 5.69 15.52
C ASP A 137 0.70 5.40 15.60
N SER A 138 -0.08 5.97 14.69
CA SER A 138 -1.53 5.80 14.64
C SER A 138 -2.05 5.84 13.20
N ALA A 139 -3.23 5.28 13.00
CA ALA A 139 -3.93 5.37 11.72
C ALA A 139 -4.17 6.84 11.33
N ASP A 140 -4.56 7.68 12.27
CA ASP A 140 -4.80 9.10 12.01
C ASP A 140 -3.53 9.82 11.55
N ALA A 141 -2.38 9.50 12.14
CA ALA A 141 -1.09 10.07 11.74
C ALA A 141 -0.73 9.66 10.30
N ILE A 142 -0.96 8.40 9.94
CA ILE A 142 -0.76 7.91 8.56
C ILE A 142 -1.63 8.69 7.59
N LEU A 143 -2.92 8.78 7.86
CA LEU A 143 -3.87 9.44 6.97
C LEU A 143 -3.58 10.93 6.82
N ARG A 144 -3.15 11.58 7.88
CA ARG A 144 -2.77 12.99 7.86
C ARG A 144 -1.53 13.21 6.98
N ALA A 145 -0.49 12.40 7.15
CA ALA A 145 0.71 12.49 6.34
C ALA A 145 0.40 12.32 4.84
N LEU A 146 -0.46 11.37 4.51
CA LEU A 146 -0.86 11.11 3.12
C LEU A 146 -1.68 12.27 2.53
N ARG A 147 -2.62 12.81 3.29
CA ARG A 147 -3.41 13.97 2.85
C ARG A 147 -2.55 15.19 2.61
N ASP A 148 -1.62 15.47 3.51
CA ASP A 148 -0.69 16.60 3.37
C ASP A 148 0.19 16.44 2.12
N ALA A 149 0.68 15.25 1.86
CA ALA A 149 1.48 14.94 0.67
C ALA A 149 0.66 15.09 -0.61
N GLU A 150 -0.59 14.65 -0.64
CA GLU A 150 -1.49 14.84 -1.78
C GLU A 150 -1.79 16.32 -2.02
N GLY A 151 -2.03 17.09 -0.97
CA GLY A 151 -2.26 18.53 -1.05
C GLY A 151 -1.05 19.29 -1.61
N THR A 152 0.14 18.94 -1.16
CA THR A 152 1.41 19.52 -1.67
C THR A 152 1.57 19.26 -3.17
N ARG A 153 1.29 18.05 -3.65
CA ARG A 153 1.38 17.72 -5.07
C ARG A 153 0.34 18.45 -5.91
N ALA A 154 -0.88 18.57 -5.41
CA ALA A 154 -1.94 19.32 -6.10
C ALA A 154 -1.55 20.80 -6.25
N SER A 155 -0.99 21.42 -5.20
CA SER A 155 -0.50 22.81 -5.25
C SER A 155 0.64 22.98 -6.23
N ALA A 156 1.60 22.05 -6.27
CA ALA A 156 2.71 22.07 -7.22
C ALA A 156 2.22 21.97 -8.67
N ALA A 157 1.23 21.12 -8.95
CA ALA A 157 0.65 20.97 -10.28
C ALA A 157 -0.09 22.23 -10.75
N VAL A 158 -0.74 22.96 -9.85
CA VAL A 158 -1.43 24.24 -10.17
C VAL A 158 -0.43 25.36 -10.47
N ASN A 159 0.72 25.35 -9.81
CA ASN A 159 1.75 26.39 -9.96
C ASN A 159 2.76 26.09 -11.08
N ALA A 160 2.65 24.95 -11.72
CA ALA A 160 3.43 24.60 -12.89
C ALA A 160 2.66 24.93 -14.16
#